data_7b781bb112825059ebdd4e3922dde0e3
#
_entry.id   7b781bb112825059ebdd4e3922dde0e3
#
_cell.length_a   1.000
_cell.length_b   1.000
_cell.length_c   1.000
_cell.angle_alpha   90.00
_cell.angle_beta   90.00
_cell.angle_gamma   90.00
#
_symmetry.space_group_name_H-M   'P 1'
#
loop_
_entity.id
_entity.type
_entity.pdbx_description
1 polymer ?
#
loop_
_entity_poly.entity_id
_entity_poly.type
_entity_poly.pdbx_seq_one_letter_code
_entity_poly.pdbx_strand_id
1 'polypeptide(L)'
;MIKHIANNDDIFIQIDSDADGYTSSAVLINYLNCLFPYYVQNHITYRVHEGKQHGIIIDTIPSDTKMVIIPDAGSNQYDEHQYLAEHCGIDILVIDHHETDRESEYACVINNQICDYPTKSLSGVGMVYKFCSYIDELLNVDYANDYLDLIALGMIADMMSLTDFETKHLINLGLQNIKNPFMSYMTEK
;
A
#
# COMPACT_ATOMS: atom_id res chain seq x y z
N MET A 1 6.62 -6.80 9.01
CA MET A 1 6.03 -7.69 8.00
C MET A 1 6.77 -9.02 7.88
N ILE A 2 8.02 -9.11 7.43
CA ILE A 2 8.74 -10.41 7.22
C ILE A 2 8.74 -11.32 8.45
N LYS A 3 8.92 -10.76 9.65
CA LYS A 3 8.84 -11.52 10.91
C LYS A 3 7.46 -12.19 11.08
N HIS A 4 6.37 -11.49 10.78
CA HIS A 4 5.01 -12.04 10.86
C HIS A 4 4.79 -13.16 9.84
N ILE A 5 5.28 -12.98 8.62
CA ILE A 5 5.23 -14.03 7.59
C ILE A 5 5.98 -15.29 8.06
N ALA A 6 7.18 -15.12 8.63
CA ALA A 6 7.97 -16.26 9.13
C ALA A 6 7.33 -16.99 10.32
N ASN A 7 6.53 -16.28 11.13
CA ASN A 7 5.82 -16.85 12.28
C ASN A 7 4.44 -17.43 11.91
N ASN A 8 3.96 -17.25 10.69
CA ASN A 8 2.57 -17.51 10.27
C ASN A 8 1.54 -16.69 11.09
N ASP A 9 1.88 -15.46 11.43
CA ASP A 9 0.98 -14.54 12.11
C ASP A 9 -0.06 -13.99 11.12
N ASP A 10 -1.30 -13.74 11.58
CA ASP A 10 -2.34 -13.20 10.72
C ASP A 10 -2.16 -11.69 10.49
N ILE A 11 -2.22 -11.30 9.22
CA ILE A 11 -2.13 -9.91 8.76
C ILE A 11 -3.50 -9.46 8.23
N PHE A 12 -3.94 -8.28 8.63
CA PHE A 12 -5.15 -7.64 8.13
C PHE A 12 -4.82 -6.39 7.33
N ILE A 13 -5.43 -6.24 6.16
CA ILE A 13 -5.23 -5.07 5.28
C ILE A 13 -6.54 -4.28 5.21
N GLN A 14 -6.49 -3.00 5.58
CA GLN A 14 -7.60 -2.08 5.38
C GLN A 14 -7.41 -1.32 4.07
N ILE A 15 -8.42 -1.37 3.21
CA ILE A 15 -8.38 -0.85 1.84
C ILE A 15 -9.25 0.40 1.76
N ASP A 16 -8.64 1.52 1.42
CA ASP A 16 -9.40 2.74 1.16
C ASP A 16 -10.27 2.61 -0.10
N SER A 17 -11.41 3.30 -0.10
CA SER A 17 -12.48 3.09 -1.08
C SER A 17 -12.40 4.01 -2.31
N ASP A 18 -11.24 4.53 -2.63
CA ASP A 18 -10.98 5.25 -3.88
C ASP A 18 -10.06 4.47 -4.83
N ALA A 19 -9.73 5.06 -5.97
CA ALA A 19 -8.97 4.36 -7.01
C ALA A 19 -7.51 4.15 -6.60
N ASP A 20 -6.89 5.06 -5.83
CA ASP A 20 -5.52 4.90 -5.35
C ASP A 20 -5.46 3.85 -4.24
N GLY A 21 -6.38 3.86 -3.28
CA GLY A 21 -6.48 2.83 -2.23
C GLY A 21 -6.72 1.42 -2.80
N TYR A 22 -7.61 1.29 -3.80
CA TYR A 22 -7.81 0.00 -4.48
C TYR A 22 -6.56 -0.47 -5.21
N THR A 23 -5.89 0.40 -5.98
CA THR A 23 -4.69 0.01 -6.73
C THR A 23 -3.51 -0.27 -5.80
N SER A 24 -3.33 0.52 -4.74
CA SER A 24 -2.32 0.33 -3.70
C SER A 24 -2.44 -1.05 -3.05
N SER A 25 -3.65 -1.39 -2.62
CA SER A 25 -3.91 -2.66 -1.97
C SER A 25 -3.81 -3.84 -2.93
N ALA A 26 -4.32 -3.70 -4.16
CA ALA A 26 -4.23 -4.73 -5.20
C ALA A 26 -2.77 -5.04 -5.55
N VAL A 27 -1.93 -4.02 -5.74
CA VAL A 27 -0.50 -4.19 -6.01
C VAL A 27 0.17 -4.91 -4.84
N LEU A 28 -0.03 -4.45 -3.60
CA LEU A 28 0.59 -5.04 -2.42
C LEU A 28 0.21 -6.51 -2.24
N ILE A 29 -1.09 -6.84 -2.29
CA ILE A 29 -1.59 -8.21 -2.07
C ILE A 29 -1.10 -9.15 -3.18
N ASN A 30 -1.18 -8.72 -4.45
CA ASN A 30 -0.72 -9.55 -5.56
C ASN A 30 0.80 -9.74 -5.54
N TYR A 31 1.57 -8.69 -5.21
CA TYR A 31 3.01 -8.78 -5.04
C TYR A 31 3.39 -9.77 -3.93
N LEU A 32 2.76 -9.68 -2.76
CA LEU A 32 2.97 -10.62 -1.67
C LEU A 32 2.56 -12.05 -2.06
N ASN A 33 1.50 -12.20 -2.88
CA ASN A 33 1.08 -13.50 -3.39
C ASN A 33 2.10 -14.12 -4.38
N CYS A 34 2.84 -13.30 -5.15
CA CYS A 34 3.95 -13.80 -5.96
C CYS A 34 5.09 -14.36 -5.10
N LEU A 35 5.40 -13.71 -3.97
CA LEU A 35 6.48 -14.12 -3.08
C LEU A 35 6.07 -15.26 -2.13
N PHE A 36 4.86 -15.20 -1.56
CA PHE A 36 4.39 -16.06 -0.47
C PHE A 36 2.95 -16.54 -0.69
N PRO A 37 2.65 -17.29 -1.79
CA PRO A 37 1.28 -17.60 -2.18
C PRO A 37 0.50 -18.37 -1.10
N TYR A 38 1.14 -19.33 -0.45
CA TYR A 38 0.51 -20.11 0.63
C TYR A 38 0.16 -19.23 1.83
N TYR A 39 1.07 -18.33 2.21
CA TYR A 39 0.86 -17.43 3.34
C TYR A 39 -0.28 -16.44 3.07
N VAL A 40 -0.30 -15.82 1.88
CA VAL A 40 -1.35 -14.87 1.51
C VAL A 40 -2.73 -15.51 1.57
N GLN A 41 -2.87 -16.74 1.06
CA GLN A 41 -4.16 -17.44 1.04
C GLN A 41 -4.67 -17.85 2.43
N ASN A 42 -3.80 -18.04 3.42
CA ASN A 42 -4.17 -18.56 4.72
C ASN A 42 -4.09 -17.53 5.85
N HIS A 43 -3.28 -16.49 5.71
CA HIS A 43 -2.94 -15.56 6.79
C HIS A 43 -3.12 -14.08 6.44
N ILE A 44 -3.52 -13.75 5.20
CA ILE A 44 -3.87 -12.37 4.86
C ILE A 44 -5.38 -12.27 4.65
N THR A 45 -6.00 -11.42 5.44
CA THR A 45 -7.38 -11.01 5.26
C THR A 45 -7.44 -9.52 4.96
N TYR A 46 -8.50 -9.07 4.30
CA TYR A 46 -8.64 -7.66 3.97
C TYR A 46 -10.11 -7.21 4.01
N ARG A 47 -10.30 -5.91 4.18
CA ARG A 47 -11.60 -5.27 4.10
C ARG A 47 -11.52 -3.96 3.36
N VAL A 48 -12.44 -3.77 2.41
CA VAL A 48 -12.66 -2.48 1.76
C VAL A 48 -13.51 -1.59 2.67
N HIS A 49 -13.15 -0.33 2.78
CA HIS A 49 -13.92 0.68 3.51
C HIS A 49 -15.31 0.89 2.90
N GLU A 50 -16.26 1.29 3.74
CA GLU A 50 -17.63 1.56 3.33
C GLU A 50 -17.92 3.06 3.40
N GLY A 51 -18.47 3.60 2.32
CA GLY A 51 -18.89 5.00 2.27
C GLY A 51 -17.72 5.99 2.40
N LYS A 52 -17.66 6.72 3.52
CA LYS A 52 -16.64 7.74 3.80
C LYS A 52 -15.58 7.28 4.82
N GLN A 53 -15.52 5.99 5.11
CA GLN A 53 -14.45 5.46 5.96
C GLN A 53 -13.10 5.69 5.28
N HIS A 54 -12.08 5.99 6.08
CA HIS A 54 -10.72 6.24 5.61
C HIS A 54 -9.72 5.85 6.69
N GLY A 55 -8.59 5.26 6.33
CA GLY A 55 -7.53 4.88 7.24
C GLY A 55 -7.89 3.73 8.18
N ILE A 56 -7.53 3.83 9.46
CA ILE A 56 -7.70 2.76 10.45
C ILE A 56 -9.09 2.80 11.06
N ILE A 57 -9.84 1.72 10.90
CA ILE A 57 -11.15 1.52 11.55
C ILE A 57 -11.01 0.34 12.52
N ILE A 58 -10.74 0.63 13.78
CA ILE A 58 -10.38 -0.34 14.84
C ILE A 58 -11.42 -1.47 14.96
N ASP A 59 -12.70 -1.13 15.00
CA ASP A 59 -13.81 -2.09 15.21
C ASP A 59 -13.93 -3.14 14.08
N THR A 60 -13.21 -2.98 12.99
CA THR A 60 -13.25 -3.89 11.84
C THR A 60 -12.08 -4.87 11.80
N ILE A 61 -11.12 -4.70 12.70
CA ILE A 61 -9.91 -5.54 12.76
C ILE A 61 -10.25 -6.86 13.47
N PRO A 62 -9.99 -8.02 12.83
CA PRO A 62 -10.19 -9.33 13.47
C PRO A 62 -9.34 -9.47 14.75
N SER A 63 -9.86 -10.16 15.74
CA SER A 63 -9.25 -10.29 17.08
C SER A 63 -7.94 -11.11 17.10
N ASP A 64 -7.71 -11.92 16.10
CA ASP A 64 -6.52 -12.78 15.92
C ASP A 64 -5.39 -12.08 15.14
N THR A 65 -5.66 -10.89 14.58
CA THR A 65 -4.69 -10.07 13.83
C THR A 65 -3.45 -9.77 14.69
N LYS A 66 -2.28 -9.93 14.10
CA LYS A 66 -0.99 -9.56 14.69
C LYS A 66 -0.35 -8.36 14.02
N MET A 67 -0.74 -8.08 12.79
CA MET A 67 -0.26 -6.92 12.06
C MET A 67 -1.39 -6.34 11.20
N VAL A 68 -1.50 -5.00 11.21
CA VAL A 68 -2.38 -4.27 10.28
C VAL A 68 -1.52 -3.56 9.27
N ILE A 69 -1.89 -3.64 7.99
CA ILE A 69 -1.26 -2.86 6.91
C ILE A 69 -2.31 -1.93 6.31
N ILE A 70 -1.96 -0.67 6.19
CA ILE A 70 -2.83 0.37 5.66
C ILE A 70 -2.12 1.02 4.46
N PRO A 71 -2.41 0.57 3.23
CA PRO A 71 -1.96 1.26 2.02
C PRO A 71 -2.80 2.49 1.75
N ASP A 72 -2.15 3.60 1.38
CA ASP A 72 -2.76 4.85 0.94
C ASP A 72 -3.54 5.63 2.00
N ALA A 73 -3.35 5.33 3.27
CA ALA A 73 -4.02 6.07 4.35
C ALA A 73 -3.33 5.84 5.71
N GLY A 74 -3.72 6.64 6.70
CA GLY A 74 -3.45 6.34 8.10
C GLY A 74 -2.29 7.10 8.73
N SER A 75 -1.48 7.86 7.98
CA SER A 75 -0.29 8.55 8.53
C SER A 75 -0.57 9.45 9.73
N ASN A 76 -1.76 10.02 9.84
CA ASN A 76 -2.14 10.98 10.90
C ASN A 76 -2.98 10.37 12.02
N GLN A 77 -3.17 9.06 12.05
CA GLN A 77 -4.05 8.39 13.02
C GLN A 77 -3.29 7.93 14.27
N TYR A 78 -2.65 8.86 14.94
CA TYR A 78 -1.76 8.59 16.08
C TYR A 78 -2.46 7.92 17.26
N ASP A 79 -3.72 8.26 17.54
CA ASP A 79 -4.50 7.68 18.64
C ASP A 79 -4.85 6.23 18.35
N GLU A 80 -5.21 5.91 17.11
CA GLU A 80 -5.46 4.55 16.64
C GLU A 80 -4.16 3.72 16.65
N HIS A 81 -3.02 4.30 16.23
CA HIS A 81 -1.72 3.65 16.31
C HIS A 81 -1.38 3.28 17.76
N GLN A 82 -1.50 4.22 18.68
CA GLN A 82 -1.23 3.98 20.09
C GLN A 82 -2.17 2.90 20.65
N TYR A 83 -3.45 3.00 20.38
CA TYR A 83 -4.43 2.04 20.87
C TYR A 83 -4.14 0.61 20.40
N LEU A 84 -3.89 0.43 19.12
CA LEU A 84 -3.59 -0.89 18.55
C LEU A 84 -2.29 -1.48 19.10
N ALA A 85 -1.24 -0.67 19.23
CA ALA A 85 0.04 -1.12 19.73
C ALA A 85 0.00 -1.44 21.24
N GLU A 86 -0.55 -0.55 22.07
CA GLU A 86 -0.50 -0.68 23.54
C GLU A 86 -1.59 -1.59 24.10
N HIS A 87 -2.80 -1.57 23.54
CA HIS A 87 -3.94 -2.30 24.08
C HIS A 87 -4.21 -3.61 23.35
N CYS A 88 -3.93 -3.68 22.04
CA CYS A 88 -4.18 -4.88 21.26
C CYS A 88 -2.90 -5.68 20.98
N GLY A 89 -1.71 -5.09 21.13
CA GLY A 89 -0.43 -5.73 20.82
C GLY A 89 -0.29 -6.03 19.32
N ILE A 90 -0.83 -5.16 18.46
CA ILE A 90 -0.83 -5.28 17.00
C ILE A 90 0.26 -4.38 16.43
N ASP A 91 1.13 -4.94 15.60
CA ASP A 91 2.11 -4.17 14.83
C ASP A 91 1.41 -3.46 13.66
N ILE A 92 1.83 -2.24 13.32
CA ILE A 92 1.17 -1.40 12.32
C ILE A 92 2.18 -1.00 11.24
N LEU A 93 1.82 -1.20 9.98
CA LEU A 93 2.54 -0.69 8.82
C LEU A 93 1.63 0.21 7.99
N VAL A 94 1.96 1.47 7.92
CA VAL A 94 1.33 2.47 7.06
C VAL A 94 2.22 2.71 5.84
N ILE A 95 1.66 2.65 4.63
CA ILE A 95 2.35 3.00 3.38
C ILE A 95 1.50 4.07 2.70
N ASP A 96 1.86 5.33 2.88
CA ASP A 96 0.98 6.46 2.61
C ASP A 96 1.75 7.62 1.97
N HIS A 97 1.03 8.61 1.44
CA HIS A 97 1.58 9.80 0.80
C HIS A 97 0.92 11.11 1.26
N HIS A 98 -0.11 11.02 2.09
CA HIS A 98 -0.81 12.19 2.60
C HIS A 98 0.09 13.05 3.50
N GLU A 99 -0.17 14.36 3.54
CA GLU A 99 0.52 15.26 4.44
C GLU A 99 0.34 14.81 5.89
N THR A 100 1.40 14.86 6.66
CA THR A 100 1.41 14.46 8.06
C THR A 100 2.32 15.36 8.87
N ASP A 101 1.93 15.65 10.10
CA ASP A 101 2.62 16.62 10.95
C ASP A 101 3.87 16.04 11.62
N ARG A 102 3.93 14.73 11.82
CA ARG A 102 4.99 14.05 12.56
C ARG A 102 5.05 12.56 12.25
N GLU A 103 6.14 11.93 12.64
CA GLU A 103 6.24 10.46 12.68
C GLU A 103 5.41 9.89 13.84
N SER A 104 4.96 8.64 13.69
CA SER A 104 4.29 7.90 14.75
C SER A 104 5.33 7.14 15.60
N GLU A 105 5.14 7.14 16.93
CA GLU A 105 5.96 6.33 17.84
C GLU A 105 5.49 4.86 17.93
N TYR A 106 4.27 4.57 17.42
CA TYR A 106 3.60 3.28 17.58
C TYR A 106 3.42 2.51 16.27
N ALA A 107 3.64 3.15 15.13
CA ALA A 107 3.51 2.55 13.80
C ALA A 107 4.77 2.75 12.96
N CYS A 108 5.08 1.79 12.12
CA CYS A 108 6.04 1.98 11.03
C CYS A 108 5.32 2.71 9.88
N VAL A 109 5.62 3.99 9.69
CA VAL A 109 5.02 4.83 8.66
C VAL A 109 6.04 5.05 7.55
N ILE A 110 5.72 4.57 6.35
CA ILE A 110 6.47 4.81 5.11
C ILE A 110 5.72 5.88 4.33
N ASN A 111 6.23 7.12 4.37
CA ASN A 111 5.57 8.26 3.75
C ASN A 111 6.62 9.22 3.20
N ASN A 112 6.48 9.61 1.92
CA ASN A 112 7.42 10.49 1.25
C ASN A 112 7.37 11.94 1.75
N GLN A 113 6.31 12.36 2.46
CA GLN A 113 6.19 13.72 2.97
C GLN A 113 7.12 13.97 4.18
N ILE A 114 7.31 12.96 5.04
CA ILE A 114 8.09 13.09 6.27
C ILE A 114 9.54 12.64 6.16
N CYS A 115 9.94 12.01 5.06
CA CYS A 115 11.33 11.58 4.83
C CYS A 115 12.02 12.46 3.78
N ASP A 116 13.35 12.31 3.64
CA ASP A 116 14.14 13.04 2.65
C ASP A 116 13.99 12.51 1.21
N TYR A 117 12.94 11.75 0.93
CA TYR A 117 12.68 11.26 -0.42
C TYR A 117 12.39 12.44 -1.36
N PRO A 118 13.09 12.56 -2.51
CA PRO A 118 13.04 13.77 -3.34
C PRO A 118 11.68 13.99 -4.00
N THR A 119 11.00 12.92 -4.43
CA THR A 119 9.70 13.01 -5.11
C THR A 119 8.56 13.02 -4.10
N LYS A 120 7.91 14.18 -3.95
CA LYS A 120 6.75 14.34 -3.05
C LYS A 120 5.41 14.06 -3.75
N SER A 121 5.41 13.89 -5.05
CA SER A 121 4.22 13.66 -5.89
C SER A 121 4.03 12.19 -6.26
N LEU A 122 4.36 11.27 -5.35
CA LEU A 122 3.94 9.87 -5.47
C LEU A 122 2.63 9.70 -4.71
N SER A 123 1.66 9.01 -5.30
CA SER A 123 0.43 8.61 -4.63
C SER A 123 0.64 7.36 -3.77
N GLY A 124 -0.38 6.89 -3.05
CA GLY A 124 -0.28 5.68 -2.22
C GLY A 124 0.19 4.46 -2.99
N VAL A 125 -0.31 4.22 -4.22
CA VAL A 125 0.19 3.11 -5.05
C VAL A 125 1.64 3.33 -5.50
N GLY A 126 2.05 4.58 -5.71
CA GLY A 126 3.45 4.93 -5.98
C GLY A 126 4.36 4.57 -4.80
N MET A 127 3.91 4.84 -3.58
CA MET A 127 4.62 4.46 -2.36
C MET A 127 4.67 2.94 -2.16
N VAL A 128 3.57 2.24 -2.42
CA VAL A 128 3.54 0.77 -2.41
C VAL A 128 4.49 0.18 -3.44
N TYR A 129 4.56 0.75 -4.64
CA TYR A 129 5.54 0.33 -5.66
C TYR A 129 6.97 0.47 -5.15
N LYS A 130 7.33 1.59 -4.53
CA LYS A 130 8.67 1.80 -3.97
C LYS A 130 8.99 0.78 -2.87
N PHE A 131 8.01 0.48 -2.02
CA PHE A 131 8.14 -0.55 -1.00
C PHE A 131 8.37 -1.94 -1.61
N CYS A 132 7.58 -2.34 -2.61
CA CYS A 132 7.75 -3.62 -3.32
C CYS A 132 9.09 -3.68 -4.06
N SER A 133 9.49 -2.61 -4.75
CA SER A 133 10.77 -2.54 -5.46
C SER A 133 11.98 -2.69 -4.52
N TYR A 134 11.88 -2.13 -3.32
CA TYR A 134 12.93 -2.31 -2.31
C TYR A 134 13.02 -3.78 -1.85
N ILE A 135 11.89 -4.46 -1.71
CA ILE A 135 11.88 -5.90 -1.40
C ILE A 135 12.46 -6.71 -2.57
N ASP A 136 12.14 -6.34 -3.81
CA ASP A 136 12.72 -6.98 -5.00
C ASP A 136 14.24 -6.89 -5.01
N GLU A 137 14.81 -5.72 -4.69
CA GLU A 137 16.26 -5.53 -4.56
C GLU A 137 16.85 -6.45 -3.48
N LEU A 138 16.23 -6.55 -2.32
CA LEU A 138 16.69 -7.40 -1.23
C LEU A 138 16.66 -8.89 -1.57
N LEU A 139 15.66 -9.33 -2.33
CA LEU A 139 15.45 -10.73 -2.69
C LEU A 139 16.05 -11.10 -4.05
N ASN A 140 16.60 -10.12 -4.79
CA ASN A 140 17.10 -10.27 -6.15
C ASN A 140 16.06 -10.88 -7.11
N VAL A 141 14.83 -10.32 -7.08
CA VAL A 141 13.71 -10.64 -7.97
C VAL A 141 13.21 -9.37 -8.65
N ASP A 142 12.22 -9.46 -9.56
CA ASP A 142 11.65 -8.32 -10.28
C ASP A 142 10.15 -8.57 -10.50
N TYR A 143 9.37 -8.49 -9.43
CA TYR A 143 7.91 -8.65 -9.49
C TYR A 143 7.15 -7.32 -9.41
N ALA A 144 7.73 -6.28 -8.80
CA ALA A 144 7.06 -4.99 -8.64
C ALA A 144 6.72 -4.35 -10.00
N ASN A 145 7.57 -4.52 -11.01
CA ASN A 145 7.38 -4.01 -12.36
C ASN A 145 6.23 -4.67 -13.14
N ASP A 146 5.71 -5.79 -12.66
CA ASP A 146 4.54 -6.43 -13.29
C ASP A 146 3.23 -5.65 -13.07
N TYR A 147 3.22 -4.69 -12.15
CA TYR A 147 2.04 -3.90 -11.76
C TYR A 147 2.10 -2.43 -12.19
N LEU A 148 3.04 -2.05 -13.06
CA LEU A 148 3.23 -0.65 -13.48
C LEU A 148 1.97 0.00 -14.07
N ASP A 149 1.11 -0.76 -14.71
CA ASP A 149 -0.16 -0.27 -15.24
C ASP A 149 -1.15 0.12 -14.13
N LEU A 150 -1.26 -0.67 -13.07
CA LEU A 150 -2.09 -0.30 -11.89
C LEU A 150 -1.49 0.89 -11.14
N ILE A 151 -0.17 0.98 -11.09
CA ILE A 151 0.54 2.13 -10.51
C ILE A 151 0.22 3.39 -11.30
N ALA A 152 0.28 3.34 -12.63
CA ALA A 152 -0.10 4.46 -13.48
C ALA A 152 -1.57 4.85 -13.27
N LEU A 153 -2.47 3.88 -13.12
CA LEU A 153 -3.90 4.13 -12.90
C LEU A 153 -4.14 4.90 -11.60
N GLY A 154 -3.62 4.43 -10.46
CA GLY A 154 -3.81 5.10 -9.17
C GLY A 154 -3.18 6.50 -9.16
N MET A 155 -1.94 6.65 -9.66
CA MET A 155 -1.28 7.95 -9.73
C MET A 155 -2.03 8.97 -10.60
N ILE A 156 -2.68 8.53 -11.69
CA ILE A 156 -3.53 9.40 -12.55
C ILE A 156 -4.84 9.74 -11.83
N ALA A 157 -5.46 8.76 -11.19
CA ALA A 157 -6.73 8.95 -10.50
C ALA A 157 -6.60 9.93 -9.33
N ASP A 158 -5.47 9.87 -8.62
CA ASP A 158 -5.14 10.79 -7.53
C ASP A 158 -4.52 12.12 -8.01
N MET A 159 -4.54 12.37 -9.31
CA MET A 159 -4.10 13.62 -9.96
C MET A 159 -2.67 14.04 -9.58
N MET A 160 -1.74 13.10 -9.46
CA MET A 160 -0.35 13.38 -9.12
C MET A 160 0.34 14.31 -10.13
N SER A 161 1.23 15.15 -9.63
CA SER A 161 1.90 16.17 -10.45
C SER A 161 2.84 15.55 -11.49
N LEU A 162 2.58 15.81 -12.77
CA LEU A 162 3.46 15.40 -13.88
C LEU A 162 4.70 16.31 -14.05
N THR A 163 4.90 17.28 -13.19
CA THR A 163 6.13 18.10 -13.18
C THR A 163 7.30 17.32 -12.58
N ASP A 164 7.02 16.38 -11.68
CA ASP A 164 8.02 15.49 -11.15
C ASP A 164 8.41 14.40 -12.16
N PHE A 165 9.72 14.25 -12.34
CA PHE A 165 10.26 13.33 -13.34
C PHE A 165 9.89 11.87 -13.04
N GLU A 166 10.00 11.44 -11.78
CA GLU A 166 9.72 10.06 -11.37
C GLU A 166 8.24 9.72 -11.55
N THR A 167 7.34 10.60 -11.08
CA THR A 167 5.88 10.46 -11.26
C THR A 167 5.52 10.28 -12.73
N LYS A 168 6.00 11.20 -13.56
CA LYS A 168 5.78 11.15 -15.00
C LYS A 168 6.36 9.90 -15.64
N HIS A 169 7.54 9.46 -15.19
CA HIS A 169 8.22 8.28 -15.73
C HIS A 169 7.42 7.01 -15.42
N LEU A 170 6.99 6.81 -14.17
CA LEU A 170 6.20 5.64 -13.75
C LEU A 170 4.87 5.57 -14.50
N ILE A 171 4.15 6.70 -14.61
CA ILE A 171 2.90 6.76 -15.37
C ILE A 171 3.13 6.38 -16.84
N ASN A 172 4.18 6.91 -17.48
CA ASN A 172 4.48 6.59 -18.87
C ASN A 172 4.82 5.10 -19.06
N LEU A 173 5.61 4.52 -18.17
CA LEU A 173 5.94 3.10 -18.23
C LEU A 173 4.69 2.22 -18.10
N GLY A 174 3.81 2.52 -17.17
CA GLY A 174 2.58 1.76 -16.97
C GLY A 174 1.62 1.85 -18.16
N LEU A 175 1.44 3.05 -18.73
CA LEU A 175 0.58 3.24 -19.90
C LEU A 175 1.13 2.62 -21.19
N GLN A 176 2.45 2.43 -21.30
CA GLN A 176 3.07 1.76 -22.46
C GLN A 176 2.97 0.24 -22.41
N ASN A 177 2.70 -0.35 -21.26
CA ASN A 177 2.70 -1.80 -21.07
C ASN A 177 1.52 -2.25 -20.19
N ILE A 178 0.30 -2.07 -20.70
CA ILE A 178 -0.92 -2.47 -20.00
C ILE A 178 -1.05 -4.00 -20.05
N LYS A 179 -0.94 -4.64 -18.90
CA LYS A 179 -1.07 -6.08 -18.71
C LYS A 179 -2.38 -6.46 -18.00
N ASN A 180 -2.91 -5.56 -17.17
CA ASN A 180 -4.12 -5.82 -16.40
C ASN A 180 -5.34 -5.96 -17.34
N PRO A 181 -6.10 -7.08 -17.28
CA PRO A 181 -7.22 -7.32 -18.20
C PRO A 181 -8.32 -6.25 -18.14
N PHE A 182 -8.59 -5.70 -16.95
CA PHE A 182 -9.57 -4.62 -16.79
C PHE A 182 -9.11 -3.36 -17.52
N MET A 183 -7.87 -2.94 -17.33
CA MET A 183 -7.32 -1.77 -18.01
C MET A 183 -7.22 -1.98 -19.52
N SER A 184 -6.80 -3.15 -19.98
CA SER A 184 -6.78 -3.50 -21.39
C SER A 184 -8.17 -3.34 -22.01
N TYR A 185 -9.20 -3.91 -21.39
CA TYR A 185 -10.59 -3.78 -21.86
C TYR A 185 -11.06 -2.32 -21.89
N MET A 186 -10.67 -1.49 -20.92
CA MET A 186 -11.05 -0.07 -20.88
C MET A 186 -10.36 0.77 -21.96
N THR A 187 -9.18 0.38 -22.41
CA THR A 187 -8.37 1.13 -23.40
C THR A 187 -8.60 0.69 -24.85
N GLU A 188 -9.18 -0.49 -25.08
CA GLU A 188 -9.50 -1.01 -26.42
C GLU A 188 -10.73 -0.35 -27.09
N LYS A 189 -11.41 0.59 -26.44
CA LYS A 189 -12.56 1.35 -26.96
C LYS A 189 -12.21 2.77 -27.33
#